data_61768dbfd77988f6babaf3c8b8c56fc3
#
_entry.id   61768dbfd77988f6babaf3c8b8c56fc3
#
_cell.length_a   1.000
_cell.length_b   1.000
_cell.length_c   1.000
_cell.angle_alpha   90.00
_cell.angle_beta   90.00
_cell.angle_gamma   90.00
#
_symmetry.space_group_name_H-M   'P 1'
#
loop_
_entity.id
_entity.type
_entity.pdbx_description
1 polymer ?
#
loop_
_entity_poly.entity_id
_entity_poly.type
_entity_poly.pdbx_seq_one_letter_code
_entity_poly.pdbx_strand_id
1 'polypeptide(L)'
;MVSVIIPNYCHAPYLRQRIDSVLAQSYPDFEVVLLDDCSTDGSREVIERYRNHPRIKQIVYNDRNGGSAFAQWRKGFALTQGEYIWIAESDDYADPAFLERCMAELDADPACVLAHTLSRTVDSEGRPFGKVRHAGRPVRRMDGRRFVLRHLLRRNE
;
A
#
# COMPACT_ATOMS: atom_id res chain seq x y z
N MET A 1 -9.57 2.96 -12.35
CA MET A 1 -9.67 3.23 -10.89
C MET A 1 -8.76 2.30 -10.11
N VAL A 2 -8.09 2.81 -9.07
CA VAL A 2 -7.24 2.03 -8.14
C VAL A 2 -7.95 1.89 -6.81
N SER A 3 -8.01 0.67 -6.25
CA SER A 3 -8.44 0.47 -4.85
C SER A 3 -7.22 0.32 -3.95
N VAL A 4 -7.11 1.20 -2.96
CA VAL A 4 -6.03 1.18 -1.97
C VAL A 4 -6.53 0.47 -0.71
N ILE A 5 -5.86 -0.61 -0.32
CA ILE A 5 -6.16 -1.35 0.90
C ILE A 5 -5.10 -0.98 1.92
N ILE A 6 -5.52 -0.46 3.08
CA ILE A 6 -4.63 -0.18 4.21
C ILE A 6 -4.98 -1.19 5.31
N PRO A 7 -4.25 -2.32 5.41
CA PRO A 7 -4.39 -3.24 6.54
C PRO A 7 -3.66 -2.68 7.76
N ASN A 8 -4.26 -2.78 8.93
CA ASN A 8 -3.68 -2.30 10.17
C ASN A 8 -3.82 -3.30 11.30
N TYR A 9 -2.77 -3.44 12.10
CA TYR A 9 -2.81 -4.07 13.41
C TYR A 9 -1.76 -3.45 14.33
N CYS A 10 -2.22 -2.68 15.32
CA CYS A 10 -1.37 -2.07 16.35
C CYS A 10 -0.22 -1.19 15.79
N HIS A 11 -0.50 -0.38 14.76
CA HIS A 11 0.44 0.58 14.17
C HIS A 11 0.00 2.05 14.34
N ALA A 12 -0.69 2.39 15.42
CA ALA A 12 -1.18 3.76 15.68
C ALA A 12 -0.12 4.87 15.46
N PRO A 13 1.17 4.70 15.84
CA PRO A 13 2.19 5.72 15.63
C PRO A 13 2.47 6.06 14.15
N TYR A 14 2.29 5.10 13.24
CA TYR A 14 2.60 5.24 11.81
C TYR A 14 1.37 5.45 10.95
N LEU A 15 0.22 4.96 11.41
CA LEU A 15 -1.01 4.86 10.64
C LEU A 15 -1.50 6.20 10.09
N ARG A 16 -1.38 7.28 10.86
CA ARG A 16 -1.71 8.63 10.37
C ARG A 16 -0.87 9.00 9.16
N GLN A 17 0.45 8.85 9.24
CA GLN A 17 1.35 9.18 8.13
C GLN A 17 1.03 8.34 6.89
N ARG A 18 0.70 7.06 7.07
CA ARG A 18 0.27 6.18 5.97
C ARG A 18 -1.00 6.71 5.30
N ILE A 19 -2.05 6.96 6.07
CA ILE A 19 -3.33 7.43 5.50
C ILE A 19 -3.13 8.77 4.80
N ASP A 20 -2.46 9.73 5.43
CA ASP A 20 -2.18 11.05 4.85
C ASP A 20 -1.39 10.90 3.54
N SER A 21 -0.39 10.04 3.45
CA SER A 21 0.41 9.81 2.23
C SER A 21 -0.39 9.18 1.08
N VAL A 22 -1.39 8.36 1.40
CA VAL A 22 -2.33 7.81 0.41
C VAL A 22 -3.29 8.88 -0.07
N LEU A 23 -3.87 9.65 0.85
CA LEU A 23 -4.83 10.69 0.49
C LEU A 23 -4.19 11.86 -0.28
N ALA A 24 -2.88 12.07 -0.12
CA ALA A 24 -2.09 13.08 -0.83
C ALA A 24 -1.61 12.64 -2.23
N GLN A 25 -2.00 11.46 -2.73
CA GLN A 25 -1.60 11.01 -4.06
C GLN A 25 -2.13 11.94 -5.15
N SER A 26 -1.26 12.30 -6.12
CA SER A 26 -1.59 13.15 -7.26
C SER A 26 -2.53 12.48 -8.27
N TYR A 27 -2.54 11.17 -8.35
CA TYR A 27 -3.46 10.40 -9.19
C TYR A 27 -4.90 10.51 -8.66
N PRO A 28 -5.87 10.98 -9.45
CA PRO A 28 -7.18 11.34 -8.92
C PRO A 28 -8.16 10.19 -8.76
N ASP A 29 -8.00 9.09 -9.50
CA ASP A 29 -9.01 8.04 -9.63
C ASP A 29 -8.69 6.84 -8.72
N PHE A 30 -8.90 7.02 -7.39
CA PHE A 30 -8.73 5.94 -6.42
C PHE A 30 -9.73 6.02 -5.26
N GLU A 31 -9.98 4.88 -4.64
CA GLU A 31 -10.72 4.70 -3.40
C GLU A 31 -9.84 4.03 -2.33
N VAL A 32 -10.23 4.14 -1.06
CA VAL A 32 -9.47 3.58 0.07
C VAL A 32 -10.37 2.70 0.94
N VAL A 33 -9.88 1.51 1.26
CA VAL A 33 -10.45 0.59 2.22
C VAL A 33 -9.50 0.46 3.41
N LEU A 34 -9.97 0.84 4.60
CA LEU A 34 -9.23 0.71 5.86
C LEU A 34 -9.68 -0.55 6.59
N LEU A 35 -8.73 -1.41 6.94
CA LEU A 35 -8.99 -2.65 7.67
C LEU A 35 -8.22 -2.64 8.98
N ASP A 36 -8.92 -2.78 10.10
CA ASP A 36 -8.29 -2.91 11.42
C ASP A 36 -8.50 -4.32 11.97
N ASP A 37 -7.40 -5.01 12.24
CA ASP A 37 -7.39 -6.40 12.70
C ASP A 37 -7.47 -6.50 14.23
N CYS A 38 -8.46 -5.84 14.83
CA CYS A 38 -8.68 -5.83 16.28
C CYS A 38 -7.51 -5.17 17.05
N SER A 39 -7.07 -3.98 16.62
CA SER A 39 -6.02 -3.22 17.30
C SER A 39 -6.42 -2.77 18.70
N THR A 40 -5.43 -2.69 19.59
CA THR A 40 -5.59 -2.31 21.01
C THR A 40 -4.74 -1.07 21.40
N ASP A 41 -4.12 -0.38 20.42
CA ASP A 41 -3.10 0.66 20.61
C ASP A 41 -3.57 2.09 20.26
N GLY A 42 -4.87 2.32 20.11
CA GLY A 42 -5.39 3.63 19.66
C GLY A 42 -5.47 3.78 18.14
N SER A 43 -5.20 2.73 17.35
CA SER A 43 -5.35 2.77 15.89
C SER A 43 -6.77 3.14 15.45
N ARG A 44 -7.80 2.68 16.16
CA ARG A 44 -9.21 2.98 15.83
C ARG A 44 -9.50 4.47 15.92
N GLU A 45 -8.99 5.15 16.94
CA GLU A 45 -9.15 6.59 17.11
C GLU A 45 -8.48 7.37 15.96
N VAL A 46 -7.36 6.86 15.44
CA VAL A 46 -6.72 7.44 14.25
C VAL A 46 -7.60 7.25 13.04
N ILE A 47 -8.10 6.04 12.77
CA ILE A 47 -8.96 5.69 11.62
C ILE A 47 -10.24 6.53 11.62
N GLU A 48 -10.89 6.69 12.78
CA GLU A 48 -12.15 7.42 12.90
C GLU A 48 -12.06 8.89 12.45
N ARG A 49 -10.91 9.52 12.52
CA ARG A 49 -10.69 10.89 12.03
C ARG A 49 -10.90 11.02 10.52
N TYR A 50 -10.77 9.92 9.77
CA TYR A 50 -10.89 9.87 8.32
C TYR A 50 -12.24 9.33 7.84
N ARG A 51 -13.15 8.94 8.74
CA ARG A 51 -14.43 8.28 8.39
C ARG A 51 -15.24 9.02 7.33
N ASN A 52 -15.27 10.33 7.39
CA ASN A 52 -16.06 11.15 6.48
C ASN A 52 -15.27 11.67 5.28
N HIS A 53 -14.03 11.20 5.07
CA HIS A 53 -13.24 11.62 3.92
C HIS A 53 -13.79 10.98 2.64
N PRO A 54 -14.02 11.74 1.54
CA PRO A 54 -14.74 11.26 0.35
C PRO A 54 -14.08 10.09 -0.36
N ARG A 55 -12.76 9.89 -0.19
CA ARG A 55 -12.04 8.75 -0.77
C ARG A 55 -12.07 7.51 0.12
N ILE A 56 -12.44 7.61 1.39
CA ILE A 56 -12.59 6.44 2.27
C ILE A 56 -13.92 5.77 1.95
N LYS A 57 -13.84 4.69 1.22
CA LYS A 57 -15.00 3.93 0.77
C LYS A 57 -15.57 3.06 1.88
N GLN A 58 -14.67 2.44 2.65
CA GLN A 58 -15.07 1.51 3.70
C GLN A 58 -14.03 1.46 4.82
N ILE A 59 -14.52 1.32 6.05
CA ILE A 59 -13.75 1.03 7.26
C ILE A 59 -14.31 -0.25 7.86
N VAL A 60 -13.44 -1.23 8.12
CA VAL A 60 -13.82 -2.51 8.70
C VAL A 60 -12.96 -2.78 9.94
N TYR A 61 -13.63 -3.04 11.05
CA TYR A 61 -13.01 -3.48 12.29
C TYR A 61 -13.28 -4.97 12.50
N ASN A 62 -12.24 -5.75 12.71
CA ASN A 62 -12.41 -7.15 13.09
C ASN A 62 -12.75 -7.28 14.57
N ASP A 63 -13.59 -8.25 14.91
CA ASP A 63 -13.95 -8.57 16.31
C ASP A 63 -12.83 -9.32 17.03
N ARG A 64 -11.94 -9.96 16.26
CA ARG A 64 -10.76 -10.69 16.74
C ARG A 64 -9.60 -10.56 15.76
N ASN A 65 -8.37 -10.61 16.27
CA ASN A 65 -7.19 -10.64 15.44
C ASN A 65 -7.15 -11.90 14.57
N GLY A 66 -6.94 -11.72 13.27
CA GLY A 66 -6.84 -12.80 12.30
C GLY A 66 -5.45 -13.47 12.24
N GLY A 67 -4.44 -12.89 12.90
CA GLY A 67 -3.08 -13.42 12.99
C GLY A 67 -2.30 -13.43 11.68
N SER A 68 -2.80 -12.76 10.63
CA SER A 68 -2.15 -12.81 9.31
C SER A 68 -2.47 -11.58 8.45
N ALA A 69 -1.43 -10.89 7.99
CA ALA A 69 -1.56 -9.81 7.01
C ALA A 69 -2.23 -10.30 5.70
N PHE A 70 -1.91 -11.52 5.26
CA PHE A 70 -2.53 -12.12 4.06
C PHE A 70 -4.04 -12.31 4.19
N ALA A 71 -4.54 -12.61 5.39
CA ALA A 71 -5.98 -12.69 5.66
C ALA A 71 -6.64 -11.32 5.48
N GLN A 72 -5.98 -10.24 5.92
CA GLN A 72 -6.45 -8.88 5.73
C GLN A 72 -6.41 -8.47 4.25
N TRP A 73 -5.35 -8.80 3.51
CA TRP A 73 -5.29 -8.54 2.07
C TRP A 73 -6.44 -9.21 1.32
N ARG A 74 -6.66 -10.50 1.58
CA ARG A 74 -7.78 -11.26 0.97
C ARG A 74 -9.14 -10.65 1.31
N LYS A 75 -9.33 -10.18 2.55
CA LYS A 75 -10.54 -9.46 2.95
C LYS A 75 -10.68 -8.15 2.17
N GLY A 76 -9.60 -7.39 2.06
CA GLY A 76 -9.55 -6.17 1.28
C GLY A 76 -9.92 -6.40 -0.19
N PHE A 77 -9.37 -7.43 -0.84
CA PHE A 77 -9.71 -7.77 -2.23
C PHE A 77 -11.20 -8.01 -2.44
N ALA A 78 -11.87 -8.63 -1.48
CA ALA A 78 -13.31 -8.88 -1.56
C ALA A 78 -14.16 -7.60 -1.39
N LEU A 79 -13.60 -6.50 -0.92
CA LEU A 79 -14.27 -5.24 -0.63
C LEU A 79 -13.94 -4.15 -1.68
N THR A 80 -13.03 -4.40 -2.59
CA THR A 80 -12.54 -3.46 -3.59
C THR A 80 -13.22 -3.66 -4.94
N GLN A 81 -13.31 -2.56 -5.73
CA GLN A 81 -13.93 -2.55 -7.05
C GLN A 81 -12.98 -2.04 -8.15
N GLY A 82 -11.79 -1.58 -7.78
CA GLY A 82 -10.79 -1.07 -8.72
C GLY A 82 -10.19 -2.18 -9.58
N GLU A 83 -9.84 -1.84 -10.80
CA GLU A 83 -9.11 -2.71 -11.72
C GLU A 83 -7.71 -3.03 -11.20
N TYR A 84 -7.10 -2.06 -10.53
CA TYR A 84 -5.80 -2.19 -9.89
C TYR A 84 -5.92 -2.09 -8.39
N ILE A 85 -5.05 -2.80 -7.69
CA ILE A 85 -5.02 -2.82 -6.23
C ILE A 85 -3.65 -2.40 -5.73
N TRP A 86 -3.62 -1.49 -4.78
CA TRP A 86 -2.44 -1.15 -4.00
C TRP A 86 -2.63 -1.59 -2.55
N ILE A 87 -1.80 -2.53 -2.08
CA ILE A 87 -1.71 -2.86 -0.65
C ILE A 87 -0.73 -1.87 -0.03
N ALA A 88 -1.22 -1.00 0.84
CA ALA A 88 -0.49 0.07 1.48
C ALA A 88 -0.31 -0.26 2.97
N GLU A 89 0.76 -0.98 3.32
CA GLU A 89 1.04 -1.42 4.70
C GLU A 89 1.09 -0.22 5.66
N SER A 90 0.51 -0.39 6.85
CA SER A 90 0.21 0.71 7.78
C SER A 90 1.43 1.39 8.41
N ASP A 91 2.60 0.76 8.35
CA ASP A 91 3.89 1.25 8.87
C ASP A 91 4.81 1.89 7.83
N ASP A 92 4.37 1.93 6.56
CA ASP A 92 5.05 2.59 5.46
C ASP A 92 4.43 3.96 5.11
N TYR A 93 5.04 4.71 4.20
CA TYR A 93 4.44 5.86 3.52
C TYR A 93 4.91 5.96 2.06
N ALA A 94 4.23 6.75 1.24
CA ALA A 94 4.49 6.86 -0.18
C ALA A 94 4.72 8.30 -0.64
N ASP A 95 5.56 8.45 -1.68
CA ASP A 95 5.69 9.72 -2.41
C ASP A 95 4.34 10.10 -3.04
N PRO A 96 3.94 11.39 -3.07
CA PRO A 96 2.68 11.83 -3.67
C PRO A 96 2.50 11.43 -5.13
N ALA A 97 3.55 11.27 -5.90
CA ALA A 97 3.50 10.84 -7.30
C ALA A 97 3.57 9.31 -7.50
N PHE A 98 3.49 8.51 -6.43
CA PHE A 98 3.64 7.06 -6.51
C PHE A 98 2.58 6.42 -7.42
N LEU A 99 1.29 6.67 -7.17
CA LEU A 99 0.21 6.11 -7.98
C LEU A 99 0.25 6.61 -9.41
N GLU A 100 0.46 7.91 -9.62
CA GLU A 100 0.53 8.51 -10.95
C GLU A 100 1.62 7.84 -11.81
N ARG A 101 2.81 7.63 -11.24
CA ARG A 101 3.91 6.97 -11.95
C ARG A 101 3.63 5.50 -12.21
N CYS A 102 3.06 4.76 -11.27
CA CYS A 102 2.70 3.36 -11.47
C CYS A 102 1.61 3.21 -12.53
N MET A 103 0.58 4.04 -12.49
CA MET A 103 -0.50 4.00 -13.46
C MET A 103 -0.03 4.39 -14.87
N ALA A 104 0.85 5.36 -15.01
CA ALA A 104 1.44 5.70 -16.31
C ALA A 104 2.13 4.53 -16.99
N GLU A 105 2.80 3.64 -16.24
CA GLU A 105 3.43 2.43 -16.78
C GLU A 105 2.42 1.32 -17.10
N LEU A 106 1.39 1.16 -16.28
CA LEU A 106 0.31 0.18 -16.49
C LEU A 106 -0.53 0.56 -17.71
N ASP A 107 -0.88 1.83 -17.87
CA ASP A 107 -1.68 2.34 -19.00
C ASP A 107 -0.90 2.33 -20.30
N ALA A 108 0.43 2.47 -20.26
CA ALA A 108 1.28 2.47 -21.44
C ALA A 108 1.47 1.08 -22.08
N ASP A 109 1.17 0.00 -21.37
CA ASP A 109 1.34 -1.37 -21.86
C ASP A 109 0.24 -2.28 -21.27
N PRO A 110 -0.78 -2.65 -22.06
CA PRO A 110 -1.87 -3.51 -21.60
C PRO A 110 -1.43 -4.92 -21.14
N ALA A 111 -0.22 -5.35 -21.47
CA ALA A 111 0.35 -6.59 -20.97
C ALA A 111 1.01 -6.42 -19.58
N CYS A 112 1.16 -5.18 -19.10
CA CYS A 112 1.71 -4.89 -17.79
C CYS A 112 0.65 -5.11 -16.70
N VAL A 113 0.89 -6.05 -15.81
CA VAL A 113 -0.04 -6.41 -14.73
C VAL A 113 0.43 -5.99 -13.35
N LEU A 114 1.67 -5.49 -13.23
CA LEU A 114 2.27 -5.05 -11.99
C LEU A 114 3.27 -3.92 -12.25
N ALA A 115 3.12 -2.82 -11.52
CA ALA A 115 4.10 -1.76 -11.45
C ALA A 115 4.56 -1.56 -10.01
N HIS A 116 5.83 -1.28 -9.80
CA HIS A 116 6.37 -0.93 -8.49
C HIS A 116 7.48 0.10 -8.60
N THR A 117 7.73 0.85 -7.54
CA THR A 117 8.83 1.81 -7.44
C THR A 117 9.96 1.25 -6.57
N LEU A 118 11.03 2.02 -6.47
CA LEU A 118 12.06 1.77 -5.47
C LEU A 118 11.54 2.14 -4.09
N SER A 119 11.97 1.37 -3.09
CA SER A 119 11.72 1.66 -1.68
C SER A 119 12.98 2.19 -1.02
N ARG A 120 12.79 3.08 -0.06
CA ARG A 120 13.85 3.58 0.83
C ARG A 120 13.52 3.14 2.24
N THR A 121 14.47 2.53 2.92
CA THR A 121 14.32 2.20 4.34
C THR A 121 14.50 3.46 5.18
N VAL A 122 13.63 3.64 6.16
CA VAL A 122 13.69 4.73 7.14
C VAL A 122 13.63 4.16 8.55
N ASP A 123 14.18 4.89 9.52
CA ASP A 123 14.03 4.53 10.93
C ASP A 123 12.65 4.98 11.48
N SER A 124 12.41 4.73 12.77
CA SER A 124 11.16 5.11 13.45
C SER A 124 10.89 6.62 13.49
N GLU A 125 11.91 7.43 13.22
CA GLU A 125 11.81 8.90 13.12
C GLU A 125 11.70 9.39 11.66
N GLY A 126 11.58 8.46 10.70
CA GLY A 126 11.48 8.77 9.27
C GLY A 126 12.80 9.16 8.62
N ARG A 127 13.94 9.01 9.30
CA ARG A 127 15.27 9.33 8.73
C ARG A 127 15.74 8.21 7.84
N PRO A 128 16.13 8.52 6.60
CA PRO A 128 16.61 7.49 5.68
C PRO A 128 17.88 6.83 6.19
N PHE A 129 17.93 5.49 6.13
CA PHE A 129 19.15 4.74 6.36
C PHE A 129 19.36 3.68 5.27
N GLY A 130 20.60 3.21 5.15
CA GLY A 130 20.95 2.26 4.11
C GLY A 130 21.07 2.88 2.71
N LYS A 131 21.40 2.07 1.72
CA LYS A 131 21.57 2.50 0.32
C LYS A 131 20.27 2.24 -0.45
N VAL A 132 19.76 3.25 -1.13
CA VAL A 132 18.71 3.05 -2.15
C VAL A 132 19.33 2.26 -3.30
N ARG A 133 18.97 0.98 -3.40
CA ARG A 133 19.44 0.14 -4.52
C ARG A 133 18.75 0.62 -5.79
N HIS A 134 19.59 0.84 -6.83
CA HIS A 134 19.13 1.18 -8.18
C HIS A 134 18.61 2.61 -8.38
N ALA A 135 18.86 3.56 -7.47
CA ALA A 135 18.58 4.97 -7.70
C ALA A 135 19.18 5.44 -9.05
N GLY A 136 18.41 6.22 -9.82
CA GLY A 136 18.82 6.73 -11.13
C GLY A 136 18.79 5.72 -12.28
N ARG A 137 18.26 4.52 -12.08
CA ARG A 137 18.05 3.57 -13.19
C ARG A 137 16.75 3.86 -13.94
N PRO A 138 16.75 3.66 -15.28
CA PRO A 138 15.55 3.82 -16.08
C PRO A 138 14.49 2.76 -15.68
N VAL A 139 13.25 3.04 -16.04
CA VAL A 139 12.13 2.07 -15.95
C VAL A 139 12.55 0.75 -16.62
N ARG A 140 12.24 -0.35 -15.97
CA ARG A 140 12.53 -1.69 -16.49
C ARG A 140 11.25 -2.49 -16.61
N ARG A 141 10.99 -2.97 -17.80
CA ARG A 141 9.94 -3.95 -18.07
C ARG A 141 10.50 -5.36 -18.03
N MET A 142 9.80 -6.28 -17.44
CA MET A 142 10.25 -7.66 -17.27
C MET A 142 9.05 -8.61 -17.40
N ASP A 143 9.27 -9.77 -17.99
CA ASP A 143 8.31 -10.86 -17.95
C ASP A 143 7.95 -11.26 -16.52
N GLY A 144 6.66 -11.46 -16.23
CA GLY A 144 6.16 -11.71 -14.89
C GLY A 144 6.70 -13.00 -14.26
N ARG A 145 6.86 -14.09 -15.02
CA ARG A 145 7.45 -15.34 -14.50
C ARG A 145 8.91 -15.14 -14.10
N ARG A 146 9.65 -14.40 -14.94
CA ARG A 146 11.05 -14.05 -14.65
C ARG A 146 11.15 -13.14 -13.41
N PHE A 147 10.19 -12.23 -13.22
CA PHE A 147 10.13 -11.38 -12.03
C PHE A 147 9.93 -12.22 -10.76
N VAL A 148 8.93 -13.11 -10.75
CA VAL A 148 8.64 -14.02 -9.63
C VAL A 148 9.87 -14.86 -9.28
N LEU A 149 10.45 -15.55 -10.26
CA LEU A 149 11.63 -16.41 -10.05
C LEU A 149 12.84 -15.64 -9.53
N ARG A 150 13.07 -14.42 -10.01
CA ARG A 150 14.28 -13.65 -9.69
C ARG A 150 14.17 -12.85 -8.41
N HIS A 151 12.99 -12.33 -8.09
CA HIS A 151 12.81 -11.34 -7.04
C HIS A 151 11.96 -11.82 -5.85
N LEU A 152 11.04 -12.74 -6.06
CA LEU A 152 10.18 -13.26 -4.99
C LEU A 152 10.68 -14.58 -4.42
N LEU A 153 11.09 -15.53 -5.27
CA LEU A 153 11.49 -16.86 -4.79
C LEU A 153 12.96 -16.93 -4.32
N ARG A 154 13.87 -16.13 -4.87
CA ARG A 154 15.30 -16.15 -4.51
C ARG A 154 15.69 -15.29 -3.30
N ARG A 155 14.76 -14.53 -2.72
CA ARG A 155 15.02 -13.65 -1.57
C ARG A 155 14.53 -14.20 -0.22
N ASN A 156 13.93 -15.38 -0.23
CA ASN A 156 13.44 -16.04 0.98
C ASN A 156 14.41 -17.14 1.47
N GLU A 157 15.69 -17.10 1.07
CA GLU A 157 16.76 -17.92 1.66
C GLU A 157 17.65 -17.08 2.56
#